data_ca7b481cca432f06bd5f1e906e942904
#
_entry.id   ca7b481cca432f06bd5f1e906e942904
#
_cell.length_a   1.000
_cell.length_b   1.000
_cell.length_c   1.000
_cell.angle_alpha   90.00
_cell.angle_beta   90.00
_cell.angle_gamma   90.00
#
_symmetry.space_group_name_H-M   'P 1'
#
loop_
_entity.id
_entity.type
_entity.pdbx_description
1 polymer ?
#
loop_
_entity_poly.entity_id
_entity_poly.type
_entity_poly.pdbx_seq_one_letter_code
_entity_poly.pdbx_strand_id
1 'polypeptide(L)'
;TRGPQLILSRSCPEMLIELFKIEVPEIAEEVIQIRAAARDPGSRAKIAVKTNDQRIDPVGACVGMRGSRVQAVSNELDNERVDIVLWDDNPAQLVINAMSPAEVESIVVDEDSGTMDVAVSEDNLAQAIGRSGQNVRLASELTGWTINVMSLEEAADKHEAEAGQVIQLFVEQLDIDDEVAEILVEEGFTTLEEVAYVPLEEMTAIEGFDVGIATEVRARAKDALLTQAIASEEQLGEQEPALEEAREDETL
;
A
#
# COMPACT_ATOMS: atom_id res chain seq x y z
N THR A 1 17.93 -36.29 -15.49
CA THR A 1 18.34 -36.89 -14.20
C THR A 1 17.10 -37.05 -13.33
N ARG A 2 16.82 -38.31 -12.88
CA ARG A 2 15.71 -38.62 -11.98
C ARG A 2 16.27 -38.67 -10.56
N GLY A 3 15.79 -37.78 -9.68
CA GLY A 3 16.17 -37.71 -8.27
C GLY A 3 15.97 -36.31 -7.69
N PRO A 4 16.03 -36.15 -6.36
CA PRO A 4 15.95 -34.86 -5.72
C PRO A 4 17.12 -33.97 -6.18
N GLN A 5 16.79 -32.73 -6.58
CA GLN A 5 17.78 -31.74 -6.99
C GLN A 5 17.90 -30.68 -5.90
N LEU A 6 19.13 -30.38 -5.49
CA LEU A 6 19.46 -29.28 -4.60
C LEU A 6 19.92 -28.08 -5.46
N ILE A 7 19.21 -26.99 -5.34
CA ILE A 7 19.58 -25.71 -5.99
C ILE A 7 20.13 -24.79 -4.92
N LEU A 8 21.38 -24.36 -5.09
CA LEU A 8 22.02 -23.38 -4.20
C LEU A 8 21.94 -21.99 -4.83
N SER A 9 21.57 -21.00 -4.03
CA SER A 9 21.51 -19.61 -4.47
C SER A 9 22.22 -18.70 -3.46
N ARG A 10 23.03 -17.76 -3.97
CA ARG A 10 23.59 -16.65 -3.19
C ARG A 10 22.83 -15.34 -3.42
N SER A 11 21.88 -15.33 -4.35
CA SER A 11 21.10 -14.14 -4.74
C SER A 11 19.72 -14.04 -4.08
N CYS A 12 19.27 -15.08 -3.38
CA CYS A 12 18.00 -15.07 -2.67
C CYS A 12 18.04 -14.23 -1.38
N PRO A 13 16.91 -13.69 -0.91
CA PRO A 13 16.83 -12.95 0.35
C PRO A 13 17.24 -13.76 1.58
N GLU A 14 17.01 -15.07 1.57
CA GLU A 14 17.37 -15.99 2.66
C GLU A 14 18.88 -16.01 2.94
N MET A 15 19.71 -15.86 1.90
CA MET A 15 21.17 -15.75 2.09
C MET A 15 21.54 -14.54 2.94
N LEU A 16 20.88 -13.39 2.73
CA LEU A 16 21.08 -12.19 3.53
C LEU A 16 20.66 -12.42 4.98
N ILE A 17 19.51 -13.07 5.20
CA ILE A 17 18.98 -13.38 6.53
C ILE A 17 19.97 -14.28 7.31
N GLU A 18 20.48 -15.32 6.68
CA GLU A 18 21.45 -16.23 7.32
C GLU A 18 22.77 -15.54 7.66
N LEU A 19 23.26 -14.61 6.82
CA LEU A 19 24.44 -13.83 7.13
C LEU A 19 24.23 -12.94 8.36
N PHE A 20 23.05 -12.31 8.48
CA PHE A 20 22.73 -11.54 9.68
C PHE A 20 22.62 -12.40 10.94
N LYS A 21 22.15 -13.64 10.86
CA LYS A 21 22.15 -14.57 11.99
C LYS A 21 23.56 -14.92 12.47
N ILE A 22 24.52 -14.96 11.55
CA ILE A 22 25.93 -15.24 11.89
C ILE A 22 26.57 -14.02 12.55
N GLU A 23 26.33 -12.81 12.00
CA GLU A 23 27.01 -11.58 12.44
C GLU A 23 26.36 -10.91 13.65
N VAL A 24 25.07 -11.18 13.93
CA VAL A 24 24.28 -10.53 14.97
C VAL A 24 23.77 -11.58 15.96
N PRO A 25 24.46 -11.77 17.10
CA PRO A 25 24.08 -12.77 18.11
C PRO A 25 22.65 -12.62 18.60
N GLU A 26 22.15 -11.38 18.71
CA GLU A 26 20.79 -11.09 19.15
C GLU A 26 19.73 -11.63 18.19
N ILE A 27 20.06 -11.84 16.92
CA ILE A 27 19.19 -12.51 15.93
C ILE A 27 19.29 -14.03 16.12
N ALA A 28 20.49 -14.57 16.31
CA ALA A 28 20.68 -15.99 16.55
C ALA A 28 19.99 -16.47 17.84
N GLU A 29 19.92 -15.61 18.85
CA GLU A 29 19.23 -15.83 20.14
C GLU A 29 17.73 -15.52 20.10
N GLU A 30 17.19 -15.14 18.91
CA GLU A 30 15.78 -14.81 18.69
C GLU A 30 15.28 -13.59 19.48
N VAL A 31 16.17 -12.77 20.01
CA VAL A 31 15.85 -11.51 20.69
C VAL A 31 15.44 -10.43 19.67
N ILE A 32 16.11 -10.44 18.51
CA ILE A 32 15.77 -9.64 17.34
C ILE A 32 15.29 -10.60 16.23
N GLN A 33 14.19 -10.25 15.59
CA GLN A 33 13.61 -11.02 14.49
C GLN A 33 13.74 -10.24 13.18
N ILE A 34 14.19 -10.91 12.11
CA ILE A 34 14.07 -10.38 10.75
C ILE A 34 12.68 -10.77 10.25
N ARG A 35 11.84 -9.77 9.97
CA ARG A 35 10.44 -9.96 9.54
C ARG A 35 10.31 -10.04 8.03
N ALA A 36 11.15 -9.31 7.31
CA ALA A 36 11.16 -9.29 5.85
C ALA A 36 12.57 -8.95 5.33
N ALA A 37 12.85 -9.36 4.11
CA ALA A 37 14.06 -9.00 3.39
C ALA A 37 13.74 -8.85 1.89
N ALA A 38 14.26 -7.79 1.28
CA ALA A 38 14.20 -7.52 -0.15
C ALA A 38 15.60 -7.27 -0.67
N ARG A 39 15.91 -7.74 -1.89
CA ARG A 39 17.28 -7.75 -2.36
C ARG A 39 17.40 -7.53 -3.86
N ASP A 40 18.28 -6.62 -4.23
CA ASP A 40 18.80 -6.44 -5.60
C ASP A 40 20.26 -6.91 -5.59
N PRO A 41 20.51 -8.19 -5.96
CA PRO A 41 21.79 -8.84 -5.73
C PRO A 41 22.97 -8.09 -6.37
N GLY A 42 24.03 -7.89 -5.60
CA GLY A 42 25.23 -7.16 -6.01
C GLY A 42 25.09 -5.63 -6.00
N SER A 43 23.93 -5.10 -5.59
CA SER A 43 23.69 -3.65 -5.57
C SER A 43 23.21 -3.17 -4.20
N ARG A 44 21.98 -3.51 -3.82
CA ARG A 44 21.35 -3.03 -2.57
C ARG A 44 20.36 -4.03 -2.03
N ALA A 45 20.20 -4.04 -0.71
CA ALA A 45 19.20 -4.82 -0.02
C ALA A 45 18.55 -4.03 1.11
N LYS A 46 17.38 -4.45 1.53
CA LYS A 46 16.70 -3.96 2.72
C LYS A 46 16.28 -5.14 3.59
N ILE A 47 16.44 -5.00 4.91
CA ILE A 47 15.88 -5.94 5.89
C ILE A 47 15.02 -5.19 6.88
N ALA A 48 13.91 -5.78 7.29
CA ALA A 48 13.04 -5.26 8.33
C ALA A 48 13.20 -6.08 9.61
N VAL A 49 13.55 -5.40 10.70
CA VAL A 49 13.87 -6.02 11.99
C VAL A 49 12.94 -5.56 13.09
N LYS A 50 12.56 -6.45 13.99
CA LYS A 50 11.69 -6.20 15.13
C LYS A 50 12.27 -6.84 16.39
N THR A 51 12.07 -6.20 17.55
CA THR A 51 12.28 -6.80 18.86
C THR A 51 11.06 -6.60 19.73
N ASN A 52 10.83 -7.50 20.64
CA ASN A 52 9.81 -7.36 21.70
C ASN A 52 10.40 -6.81 23.00
N ASP A 53 11.73 -6.67 23.11
CA ASP A 53 12.39 -6.05 24.26
C ASP A 53 12.65 -4.58 24.01
N GLN A 54 11.88 -3.72 24.64
CA GLN A 54 11.97 -2.25 24.50
C GLN A 54 13.33 -1.65 24.91
N ARG A 55 14.19 -2.42 25.58
CA ARG A 55 15.54 -1.98 25.99
C ARG A 55 16.57 -2.15 24.88
N ILE A 56 16.21 -2.83 23.81
CA ILE A 56 17.10 -3.15 22.69
C ILE A 56 16.71 -2.32 21.48
N ASP A 57 17.67 -1.62 20.90
CA ASP A 57 17.54 -1.03 19.57
C ASP A 57 17.89 -2.09 18.51
N PRO A 58 16.89 -2.64 17.78
CA PRO A 58 17.13 -3.70 16.83
C PRO A 58 17.93 -3.21 15.61
N VAL A 59 17.75 -1.96 15.21
CA VAL A 59 18.48 -1.36 14.09
C VAL A 59 19.95 -1.15 14.46
N GLY A 60 20.19 -0.51 15.61
CA GLY A 60 21.54 -0.28 16.11
C GLY A 60 22.32 -1.57 16.35
N ALA A 61 21.66 -2.61 16.86
CA ALA A 61 22.28 -3.92 17.07
C ALA A 61 22.71 -4.58 15.74
N CYS A 62 21.90 -4.48 14.70
CA CYS A 62 22.23 -5.01 13.36
C CYS A 62 23.32 -4.18 12.65
N VAL A 63 23.32 -2.86 12.84
CA VAL A 63 24.38 -1.99 12.30
C VAL A 63 25.71 -2.31 12.97
N GLY A 64 25.70 -2.48 14.28
CA GLY A 64 26.89 -2.70 15.10
C GLY A 64 27.75 -1.45 15.29
N MET A 65 28.78 -1.55 16.13
CA MET A 65 29.66 -0.41 16.40
C MET A 65 30.32 0.13 15.12
N ARG A 66 30.04 1.39 14.80
CA ARG A 66 30.53 2.06 13.58
C ARG A 66 30.21 1.31 12.30
N GLY A 67 29.11 0.57 12.27
CA GLY A 67 28.68 -0.21 11.09
C GLY A 67 29.42 -1.52 10.89
N SER A 68 30.14 -2.03 11.88
CA SER A 68 31.01 -3.21 11.72
C SER A 68 30.25 -4.46 11.29
N ARG A 69 29.05 -4.71 11.85
CA ARG A 69 28.26 -5.90 11.54
C ARG A 69 27.64 -5.82 10.14
N VAL A 70 26.95 -4.72 9.83
CA VAL A 70 26.38 -4.52 8.50
C VAL A 70 27.44 -4.52 7.41
N GLN A 71 28.64 -3.97 7.69
CA GLN A 71 29.78 -3.99 6.76
C GLN A 71 30.33 -5.40 6.52
N ALA A 72 30.37 -6.25 7.57
CA ALA A 72 30.77 -7.65 7.43
C ALA A 72 29.82 -8.40 6.48
N VAL A 73 28.51 -8.24 6.67
CA VAL A 73 27.49 -8.80 5.77
C VAL A 73 27.64 -8.26 4.34
N SER A 74 27.79 -6.94 4.19
CA SER A 74 27.98 -6.28 2.89
C SER A 74 29.19 -6.84 2.14
N ASN A 75 30.32 -7.00 2.84
CA ASN A 75 31.55 -7.53 2.24
C ASN A 75 31.39 -8.96 1.74
N GLU A 76 30.65 -9.81 2.46
CA GLU A 76 30.34 -11.19 2.03
C GLU A 76 29.45 -11.22 0.77
N LEU A 77 28.67 -10.15 0.54
CA LEU A 77 27.76 -9.98 -0.59
C LEU A 77 28.33 -9.09 -1.71
N ASP A 78 29.63 -9.07 -1.88
CA ASP A 78 30.32 -8.30 -2.93
C ASP A 78 30.06 -6.78 -2.84
N ASN A 79 30.08 -6.24 -1.62
CA ASN A 79 29.79 -4.84 -1.28
C ASN A 79 28.36 -4.38 -1.56
N GLU A 80 27.39 -5.27 -1.54
CA GLU A 80 25.98 -4.95 -1.60
C GLU A 80 25.59 -4.08 -0.39
N ARG A 81 24.98 -2.93 -0.65
CA ARG A 81 24.55 -2.03 0.43
C ARG A 81 23.31 -2.58 1.13
N VAL A 82 23.35 -2.64 2.45
CA VAL A 82 22.21 -3.13 3.24
C VAL A 82 21.63 -2.02 4.08
N ASP A 83 20.35 -1.72 3.85
CA ASP A 83 19.57 -0.81 4.68
C ASP A 83 18.80 -1.65 5.73
N ILE A 84 18.90 -1.23 6.98
CA ILE A 84 18.19 -1.87 8.10
C ILE A 84 17.00 -1.01 8.46
N VAL A 85 15.80 -1.56 8.36
CA VAL A 85 14.51 -0.91 8.55
C VAL A 85 13.88 -1.40 9.84
N LEU A 86 13.34 -0.51 10.64
CA LEU A 86 12.53 -0.89 11.79
C LEU A 86 11.17 -1.40 11.29
N TRP A 87 10.83 -2.63 11.67
CA TRP A 87 9.51 -3.18 11.40
C TRP A 87 8.45 -2.50 12.25
N ASP A 88 7.33 -2.19 11.64
CA ASP A 88 6.13 -1.73 12.33
C ASP A 88 4.93 -2.61 11.90
N ASP A 89 4.01 -2.85 12.83
CA ASP A 89 2.79 -3.61 12.53
C ASP A 89 1.75 -2.74 11.80
N ASN A 90 1.90 -1.41 11.87
CA ASN A 90 1.15 -0.47 11.04
C ASN A 90 1.79 -0.42 9.65
N PRO A 91 1.06 -0.84 8.58
CA PRO A 91 1.61 -0.89 7.23
C PRO A 91 2.12 0.46 6.72
N ALA A 92 1.42 1.56 7.00
CA ALA A 92 1.83 2.89 6.60
C ALA A 92 3.15 3.29 7.24
N GLN A 93 3.31 3.03 8.55
CA GLN A 93 4.55 3.30 9.26
C GLN A 93 5.69 2.43 8.74
N LEU A 94 5.42 1.17 8.42
CA LEU A 94 6.41 0.27 7.83
C LEU A 94 6.90 0.79 6.47
N VAL A 95 5.99 1.27 5.62
CA VAL A 95 6.34 1.88 4.31
C VAL A 95 7.18 3.14 4.53
N ILE A 96 6.81 4.02 5.45
CA ILE A 96 7.59 5.21 5.80
C ILE A 96 9.02 4.82 6.20
N ASN A 97 9.16 3.84 7.09
CA ASN A 97 10.46 3.35 7.52
C ASN A 97 11.26 2.73 6.37
N ALA A 98 10.59 1.99 5.47
CA ALA A 98 11.21 1.32 4.32
C ALA A 98 11.67 2.30 3.24
N MET A 99 11.05 3.48 3.14
CA MET A 99 11.45 4.53 2.20
C MET A 99 12.78 5.21 2.56
N SER A 100 13.28 5.00 3.79
CA SER A 100 14.60 5.51 4.18
C SER A 100 15.67 5.24 3.09
N PRO A 101 16.54 6.22 2.78
CA PRO A 101 16.80 7.47 3.52
C PRO A 101 15.94 8.68 3.11
N ALA A 102 14.94 8.52 2.26
CA ALA A 102 14.04 9.61 1.91
C ALA A 102 13.04 9.90 3.05
N GLU A 103 12.74 11.17 3.25
CA GLU A 103 11.73 11.63 4.20
C GLU A 103 10.37 11.67 3.52
N VAL A 104 9.37 11.03 4.13
CA VAL A 104 7.99 10.98 3.67
C VAL A 104 7.20 12.07 4.39
N GLU A 105 6.49 12.89 3.64
CA GLU A 105 5.67 13.99 4.16
C GLU A 105 4.23 13.54 4.43
N SER A 106 3.66 12.79 3.48
CA SER A 106 2.33 12.21 3.64
C SER A 106 2.20 10.86 2.94
N ILE A 107 1.25 10.07 3.39
CA ILE A 107 0.96 8.75 2.85
C ILE A 107 -0.56 8.54 2.82
N VAL A 108 -1.06 8.07 1.70
CA VAL A 108 -2.45 7.65 1.51
C VAL A 108 -2.47 6.15 1.26
N VAL A 109 -3.28 5.44 2.02
CA VAL A 109 -3.38 3.98 1.97
C VAL A 109 -4.67 3.60 1.27
N ASP A 110 -4.56 2.81 0.22
CA ASP A 110 -5.68 2.15 -0.44
C ASP A 110 -5.58 0.64 -0.17
N GLU A 111 -6.38 0.16 0.78
CA GLU A 111 -6.38 -1.24 1.20
C GLU A 111 -7.00 -2.16 0.13
N ASP A 112 -7.96 -1.66 -0.63
CA ASP A 112 -8.69 -2.45 -1.64
C ASP A 112 -7.78 -2.81 -2.81
N SER A 113 -6.98 -1.87 -3.28
CA SER A 113 -6.01 -2.10 -4.36
C SER A 113 -4.66 -2.60 -3.87
N GLY A 114 -4.39 -2.56 -2.56
CA GLY A 114 -3.09 -2.88 -1.97
C GLY A 114 -2.00 -1.88 -2.38
N THR A 115 -2.36 -0.61 -2.57
CA THR A 115 -1.45 0.46 -2.98
C THR A 115 -1.28 1.51 -1.88
N MET A 116 -0.13 2.15 -1.88
CA MET A 116 0.15 3.31 -1.04
C MET A 116 0.76 4.44 -1.87
N ASP A 117 0.14 5.60 -1.82
CA ASP A 117 0.66 6.81 -2.42
C ASP A 117 1.50 7.55 -1.38
N VAL A 118 2.76 7.75 -1.71
CA VAL A 118 3.76 8.36 -0.83
C VAL A 118 4.18 9.70 -1.41
N ALA A 119 3.81 10.77 -0.74
CA ALA A 119 4.22 12.11 -1.12
C ALA A 119 5.48 12.53 -0.38
N VAL A 120 6.41 13.07 -1.13
CA VAL A 120 7.70 13.56 -0.64
C VAL A 120 7.96 14.97 -1.18
N SER A 121 8.85 15.72 -0.52
CA SER A 121 9.30 17.00 -1.08
C SER A 121 10.05 16.78 -2.40
N GLU A 122 10.06 17.77 -3.29
CA GLU A 122 10.78 17.68 -4.58
C GLU A 122 12.26 17.32 -4.41
N ASP A 123 12.91 17.87 -3.39
CA ASP A 123 14.31 17.59 -3.08
C ASP A 123 14.55 16.12 -2.71
N ASN A 124 13.56 15.45 -2.12
CA ASN A 124 13.62 14.05 -1.71
C ASN A 124 13.12 13.08 -2.79
N LEU A 125 12.43 13.55 -3.83
CA LEU A 125 11.79 12.70 -4.84
C LEU A 125 12.78 11.76 -5.53
N ALA A 126 13.91 12.28 -5.97
CA ALA A 126 14.95 11.47 -6.61
C ALA A 126 15.54 10.42 -5.66
N GLN A 127 15.63 10.73 -4.38
CA GLN A 127 16.12 9.82 -3.33
C GLN A 127 15.09 8.76 -2.97
N ALA A 128 13.82 9.14 -2.90
CA ALA A 128 12.70 8.23 -2.64
C ALA A 128 12.57 7.18 -3.75
N ILE A 129 12.62 7.58 -5.00
CA ILE A 129 12.61 6.68 -6.16
C ILE A 129 13.90 5.85 -6.19
N GLY A 130 15.04 6.49 -5.98
CA GLY A 130 16.34 5.88 -6.10
C GLY A 130 16.77 5.65 -7.56
N ARG A 131 18.01 5.20 -7.75
CA ARG A 131 18.56 4.92 -9.09
C ARG A 131 17.73 3.83 -9.78
N SER A 132 17.14 4.17 -10.91
CA SER A 132 16.28 3.27 -11.70
C SER A 132 15.12 2.64 -10.87
N GLY A 133 14.56 3.39 -9.93
CA GLY A 133 13.47 2.92 -9.08
C GLY A 133 13.90 1.92 -7.99
N GLN A 134 15.19 1.77 -7.72
CA GLN A 134 15.70 0.74 -6.80
C GLN A 134 15.16 0.90 -5.38
N ASN A 135 15.09 2.13 -4.85
CA ASN A 135 14.66 2.34 -3.47
C ASN A 135 13.18 2.01 -3.28
N VAL A 136 12.30 2.54 -4.15
CA VAL A 136 10.87 2.26 -4.09
C VAL A 136 10.56 0.79 -4.37
N ARG A 137 11.26 0.15 -5.33
CA ARG A 137 11.08 -1.28 -5.62
C ARG A 137 11.44 -2.16 -4.42
N LEU A 138 12.59 -1.93 -3.79
CA LEU A 138 12.99 -2.67 -2.59
C LEU A 138 12.06 -2.41 -1.41
N ALA A 139 11.55 -1.19 -1.23
CA ALA A 139 10.56 -0.88 -0.21
C ALA A 139 9.25 -1.62 -0.48
N SER A 140 8.79 -1.66 -1.74
CA SER A 140 7.59 -2.39 -2.16
C SER A 140 7.73 -3.90 -1.92
N GLU A 141 8.84 -4.51 -2.33
CA GLU A 141 9.13 -5.92 -2.07
C GLU A 141 9.23 -6.25 -0.58
N LEU A 142 9.81 -5.35 0.22
CA LEU A 142 9.97 -5.53 1.67
C LEU A 142 8.64 -5.50 2.41
N THR A 143 7.74 -4.60 2.01
CA THR A 143 6.47 -4.33 2.71
C THR A 143 5.31 -5.14 2.15
N GLY A 144 5.42 -5.58 0.90
CA GLY A 144 4.35 -6.28 0.17
C GLY A 144 3.28 -5.34 -0.40
N TRP A 145 3.49 -4.01 -0.31
CA TRP A 145 2.59 -2.99 -0.86
C TRP A 145 3.10 -2.43 -2.18
N THR A 146 2.21 -2.10 -3.09
CA THR A 146 2.57 -1.32 -4.27
C THR A 146 2.72 0.14 -3.86
N ILE A 147 3.92 0.69 -3.99
CA ILE A 147 4.24 2.05 -3.55
C ILE A 147 4.35 2.96 -4.77
N ASN A 148 3.51 4.00 -4.81
CA ASN A 148 3.60 5.09 -5.78
C ASN A 148 4.24 6.30 -5.10
N VAL A 149 5.34 6.78 -5.66
CA VAL A 149 6.05 7.95 -5.13
C VAL A 149 5.77 9.15 -6.00
N MET A 150 5.40 10.25 -5.39
CA MET A 150 5.05 11.50 -6.07
C MET A 150 5.50 12.72 -5.26
N SER A 151 5.53 13.87 -5.90
CA SER A 151 5.75 15.14 -5.22
C SER A 151 4.51 15.56 -4.41
N LEU A 152 4.67 16.51 -3.50
CA LEU A 152 3.52 17.10 -2.78
C LEU A 152 2.54 17.78 -3.73
N GLU A 153 3.03 18.41 -4.79
CA GLU A 153 2.20 19.07 -5.81
C GLU A 153 1.39 18.02 -6.60
N GLU A 154 2.03 16.96 -7.09
CA GLU A 154 1.36 15.84 -7.77
C GLU A 154 0.34 15.13 -6.87
N ALA A 155 0.62 15.01 -5.57
CA ALA A 155 -0.31 14.42 -4.61
C ALA A 155 -1.55 15.31 -4.40
N ALA A 156 -1.35 16.63 -4.34
CA ALA A 156 -2.45 17.60 -4.23
C ALA A 156 -3.33 17.59 -5.48
N ASP A 157 -2.71 17.64 -6.68
CA ASP A 157 -3.42 17.58 -7.97
C ASP A 157 -4.21 16.27 -8.12
N LYS A 158 -3.62 15.15 -7.70
CA LYS A 158 -4.28 13.84 -7.71
C LYS A 158 -5.50 13.83 -6.79
N HIS A 159 -5.35 14.34 -5.58
CA HIS A 159 -6.44 14.41 -4.61
C HIS A 159 -7.58 15.31 -5.10
N GLU A 160 -7.25 16.46 -5.69
CA GLU A 160 -8.25 17.36 -6.30
C GLU A 160 -8.97 16.70 -7.48
N ALA A 161 -8.24 15.96 -8.32
CA ALA A 161 -8.83 15.23 -9.43
C ALA A 161 -9.74 14.09 -8.96
N GLU A 162 -9.35 13.34 -7.94
CA GLU A 162 -10.16 12.27 -7.34
C GLU A 162 -11.41 12.85 -6.68
N ALA A 163 -11.28 13.93 -5.91
CA ALA A 163 -12.41 14.64 -5.33
C ALA A 163 -13.39 15.12 -6.42
N GLY A 164 -12.89 15.70 -7.51
CA GLY A 164 -13.71 16.12 -8.65
C GLY A 164 -14.46 14.96 -9.31
N GLN A 165 -13.86 13.78 -9.42
CA GLN A 165 -14.54 12.62 -9.95
C GLN A 165 -15.66 12.13 -9.03
N VAL A 166 -15.45 12.15 -7.72
CA VAL A 166 -16.47 11.76 -6.72
C VAL A 166 -17.62 12.77 -6.72
N ILE A 167 -17.32 14.07 -6.80
CA ILE A 167 -18.35 15.12 -6.95
C ILE A 167 -19.20 14.85 -8.19
N GLN A 168 -18.58 14.63 -9.35
CA GLN A 168 -19.29 14.32 -10.57
C GLN A 168 -20.14 13.05 -10.46
N LEU A 169 -19.61 12.00 -9.81
CA LEU A 169 -20.36 10.77 -9.54
C LEU A 169 -21.62 11.06 -8.71
N PHE A 170 -21.49 11.84 -7.64
CA PHE A 170 -22.61 12.17 -6.77
C PHE A 170 -23.66 13.04 -7.50
N VAL A 171 -23.24 14.03 -8.26
CA VAL A 171 -24.14 14.86 -9.08
C VAL A 171 -24.92 13.99 -10.07
N GLU A 172 -24.25 13.10 -10.80
CA GLU A 172 -24.90 12.26 -11.81
C GLU A 172 -25.78 11.15 -11.22
N GLN A 173 -25.33 10.50 -10.14
CA GLN A 173 -26.03 9.33 -9.59
C GLN A 173 -27.09 9.69 -8.55
N LEU A 174 -26.91 10.81 -7.83
CA LEU A 174 -27.84 11.25 -6.80
C LEU A 174 -28.78 12.38 -7.29
N ASP A 175 -28.54 12.92 -8.49
CA ASP A 175 -29.27 14.06 -9.06
C ASP A 175 -29.34 15.24 -8.07
N ILE A 176 -28.16 15.60 -7.51
CA ILE A 176 -27.96 16.71 -6.55
C ILE A 176 -27.13 17.82 -7.18
N ASP A 177 -27.22 19.01 -6.60
CA ASP A 177 -26.43 20.14 -7.03
C ASP A 177 -24.93 19.98 -6.66
N ASP A 178 -24.05 20.61 -7.45
CA ASP A 178 -22.60 20.57 -7.23
C ASP A 178 -22.20 20.96 -5.80
N GLU A 179 -22.83 22.02 -5.25
CA GLU A 179 -22.56 22.49 -3.87
C GLU A 179 -22.85 21.42 -2.80
N VAL A 180 -23.90 20.62 -2.98
CA VAL A 180 -24.27 19.54 -2.07
C VAL A 180 -23.28 18.38 -2.21
N ALA A 181 -22.84 18.08 -3.43
CA ALA A 181 -21.85 17.05 -3.70
C ALA A 181 -20.46 17.43 -3.14
N GLU A 182 -20.05 18.69 -3.28
CA GLU A 182 -18.81 19.22 -2.69
C GLU A 182 -18.79 19.06 -1.17
N ILE A 183 -19.88 19.44 -0.49
CA ILE A 183 -19.99 19.29 0.97
C ILE A 183 -19.86 17.83 1.38
N LEU A 184 -20.48 16.89 0.66
CA LEU A 184 -20.35 15.46 0.97
C LEU A 184 -18.90 14.98 0.85
N VAL A 185 -18.19 15.42 -0.19
CA VAL A 185 -16.77 15.04 -0.39
C VAL A 185 -15.86 15.70 0.65
N GLU A 186 -16.11 16.96 1.03
CA GLU A 186 -15.37 17.65 2.11
C GLU A 186 -15.55 16.96 3.47
N GLU A 187 -16.71 16.38 3.73
CA GLU A 187 -17.00 15.57 4.95
C GLU A 187 -16.46 14.15 4.87
N GLY A 188 -15.83 13.77 3.75
CA GLY A 188 -15.11 12.52 3.60
C GLY A 188 -15.91 11.38 2.97
N PHE A 189 -17.08 11.64 2.40
CA PHE A 189 -17.83 10.63 1.64
C PHE A 189 -17.20 10.43 0.27
N THR A 190 -16.89 9.18 -0.07
CA THR A 190 -16.24 8.82 -1.33
C THR A 190 -17.07 7.84 -2.16
N THR A 191 -18.04 7.16 -1.56
CA THR A 191 -18.85 6.12 -2.20
C THR A 191 -20.35 6.34 -1.97
N LEU A 192 -21.17 5.80 -2.89
CA LEU A 192 -22.62 5.82 -2.74
C LEU A 192 -23.10 4.99 -1.54
N GLU A 193 -22.37 3.92 -1.21
CA GLU A 193 -22.64 3.07 -0.05
C GLU A 193 -22.52 3.85 1.25
N GLU A 194 -21.44 4.63 1.41
CA GLU A 194 -21.25 5.47 2.59
C GLU A 194 -22.40 6.44 2.76
N VAL A 195 -22.81 7.13 1.71
CA VAL A 195 -23.94 8.06 1.72
C VAL A 195 -25.26 7.34 2.03
N ALA A 196 -25.50 6.16 1.47
CA ALA A 196 -26.72 5.40 1.64
C ALA A 196 -26.93 4.87 3.06
N TYR A 197 -25.83 4.48 3.72
CA TYR A 197 -25.89 3.75 5.01
C TYR A 197 -25.44 4.57 6.22
N VAL A 198 -24.89 5.77 6.04
CA VAL A 198 -24.53 6.67 7.14
C VAL A 198 -25.76 6.95 8.04
N PRO A 199 -25.61 7.01 9.39
CA PRO A 199 -26.68 7.40 10.29
C PRO A 199 -27.21 8.79 9.97
N LEU A 200 -28.55 8.96 10.04
CA LEU A 200 -29.18 10.25 9.72
C LEU A 200 -28.67 11.38 10.63
N GLU A 201 -28.35 11.04 11.88
CA GLU A 201 -27.84 11.99 12.89
C GLU A 201 -26.47 12.55 12.48
N GLU A 202 -25.60 11.74 11.89
CA GLU A 202 -24.30 12.17 11.37
C GLU A 202 -24.48 13.07 10.15
N MET A 203 -25.36 12.71 9.23
CA MET A 203 -25.61 13.49 8.04
C MET A 203 -26.24 14.87 8.34
N THR A 204 -27.09 14.96 9.37
CA THR A 204 -27.68 16.23 9.83
C THR A 204 -26.73 17.08 10.67
N ALA A 205 -25.59 16.54 11.10
CA ALA A 205 -24.54 17.28 11.78
C ALA A 205 -23.66 18.07 10.79
N ILE A 206 -23.73 17.74 9.50
CA ILE A 206 -23.00 18.42 8.42
C ILE A 206 -23.55 19.84 8.23
N GLU A 207 -22.69 20.82 8.15
CA GLU A 207 -23.07 22.19 7.94
C GLU A 207 -23.75 22.36 6.56
N GLY A 208 -24.97 22.90 6.54
CA GLY A 208 -25.77 23.04 5.32
C GLY A 208 -26.78 21.90 5.07
N PHE A 209 -26.76 20.81 5.85
CA PHE A 209 -27.72 19.73 5.71
C PHE A 209 -28.84 19.83 6.74
N ASP A 210 -30.07 19.97 6.28
CA ASP A 210 -31.24 19.77 7.12
C ASP A 210 -31.72 18.32 7.05
N VAL A 211 -32.68 17.95 7.92
CA VAL A 211 -33.27 16.60 7.97
C VAL A 211 -33.92 16.21 6.63
N GLY A 212 -34.45 17.19 5.88
CA GLY A 212 -35.07 16.96 4.57
C GLY A 212 -34.04 16.57 3.52
N ILE A 213 -32.99 17.38 3.36
CA ILE A 213 -31.88 17.14 2.44
C ILE A 213 -31.18 15.81 2.77
N ALA A 214 -30.84 15.59 4.05
CA ALA A 214 -30.19 14.37 4.49
C ALA A 214 -31.01 13.10 4.19
N THR A 215 -32.32 13.15 4.36
CA THR A 215 -33.22 12.02 4.09
C THR A 215 -33.34 11.77 2.58
N GLU A 216 -33.44 12.82 1.79
CA GLU A 216 -33.58 12.73 0.34
C GLU A 216 -32.30 12.20 -0.32
N VAL A 217 -31.13 12.74 0.04
CA VAL A 217 -29.83 12.30 -0.49
C VAL A 217 -29.60 10.81 -0.15
N ARG A 218 -29.87 10.39 1.08
CA ARG A 218 -29.78 8.97 1.45
C ARG A 218 -30.75 8.06 0.69
N ALA A 219 -31.96 8.53 0.42
CA ALA A 219 -32.93 7.77 -0.34
C ALA A 219 -32.45 7.60 -1.79
N ARG A 220 -31.99 8.69 -2.43
CA ARG A 220 -31.44 8.66 -3.78
C ARG A 220 -30.20 7.76 -3.88
N ALA A 221 -29.31 7.78 -2.88
CA ALA A 221 -28.15 6.88 -2.83
C ALA A 221 -28.56 5.40 -2.78
N LYS A 222 -29.57 5.04 -2.00
CA LYS A 222 -30.12 3.68 -1.96
C LYS A 222 -30.75 3.25 -3.28
N ASP A 223 -31.48 4.14 -3.92
CA ASP A 223 -32.12 3.87 -5.22
C ASP A 223 -31.08 3.72 -6.33
N ALA A 224 -30.01 4.52 -6.31
CA ALA A 224 -28.88 4.39 -7.23
C ALA A 224 -28.15 3.05 -7.08
N LEU A 225 -27.84 2.64 -5.84
CA LEU A 225 -27.24 1.34 -5.55
C LEU A 225 -28.13 0.17 -5.99
N LEU A 226 -29.43 0.24 -5.77
CA LEU A 226 -30.37 -0.78 -6.22
C LEU A 226 -30.38 -0.88 -7.74
N THR A 227 -30.36 0.25 -8.44
CA THR A 227 -30.32 0.30 -9.90
C THR A 227 -29.02 -0.31 -10.44
N GLN A 228 -27.87 -0.03 -9.81
CA GLN A 228 -26.59 -0.62 -10.18
C GLN A 228 -26.56 -2.14 -9.94
N ALA A 229 -27.14 -2.61 -8.83
CA ALA A 229 -27.22 -4.04 -8.52
C ALA A 229 -28.07 -4.80 -9.56
N ILE A 230 -29.21 -4.25 -9.97
CA ILE A 230 -30.07 -4.84 -11.00
C ILE A 230 -29.33 -4.89 -12.35
N ALA A 231 -28.67 -3.80 -12.75
CA ALA A 231 -27.93 -3.74 -14.00
C ALA A 231 -26.76 -4.74 -14.04
N SER A 232 -26.08 -4.97 -12.90
CA SER A 232 -25.01 -5.97 -12.83
C SER A 232 -25.53 -7.41 -12.89
N GLU A 233 -26.69 -7.71 -12.30
CA GLU A 233 -27.34 -9.03 -12.41
C GLU A 233 -27.80 -9.32 -13.84
N GLU A 234 -28.35 -8.33 -14.55
CA GLU A 234 -28.74 -8.47 -15.95
C GLU A 234 -27.55 -8.76 -16.88
N GLN A 235 -26.40 -8.08 -16.66
CA GLN A 235 -25.17 -8.34 -17.43
C GLN A 235 -24.57 -9.72 -17.16
N LEU A 236 -24.65 -10.24 -15.94
CA LEU A 236 -24.21 -11.60 -15.59
C LEU A 236 -25.14 -12.65 -16.23
N GLY A 237 -26.46 -12.39 -16.27
CA GLY A 237 -27.43 -13.27 -16.90
C GLY A 237 -27.30 -13.35 -18.43
N GLU A 238 -26.77 -12.31 -19.09
CA GLU A 238 -26.50 -12.31 -20.53
C GLU A 238 -25.20 -13.04 -20.92
N GLN A 239 -24.26 -13.18 -19.97
CA GLN A 239 -22.98 -13.88 -20.23
C GLN A 239 -23.04 -15.40 -20.04
N GLU A 240 -23.97 -15.93 -19.24
CA GLU A 240 -24.13 -17.38 -19.05
C GLU A 240 -24.47 -18.15 -20.32
N PRO A 241 -25.40 -17.69 -21.20
CA PRO A 241 -25.72 -18.45 -22.42
C PRO A 241 -24.57 -18.45 -23.44
N ALA A 242 -23.76 -17.40 -23.51
CA ALA A 242 -22.61 -17.35 -24.43
C ALA A 242 -21.46 -18.29 -24.04
N LEU A 243 -21.34 -18.66 -22.78
CA LEU A 243 -20.34 -19.63 -22.26
C LEU A 243 -20.83 -21.08 -22.42
N GLU A 244 -22.14 -21.34 -22.46
CA GLU A 244 -22.70 -22.67 -22.76
C GLU A 244 -22.60 -23.00 -24.27
N GLU A 245 -22.89 -22.05 -25.17
CA GLU A 245 -22.73 -22.25 -26.63
C GLU A 245 -21.26 -22.49 -27.03
N ALA A 246 -20.29 -21.81 -26.37
CA ALA A 246 -18.86 -22.01 -26.64
C ALA A 246 -18.34 -23.38 -26.16
N ARG A 247 -18.99 -24.02 -25.19
CA ARG A 247 -18.62 -25.35 -24.69
C ARG A 247 -19.19 -26.49 -25.53
N GLU A 248 -20.31 -26.27 -26.25
CA GLU A 248 -20.88 -27.26 -27.15
C GLU A 248 -20.11 -27.37 -28.48
N ASP A 249 -19.45 -26.28 -28.92
CA ASP A 249 -18.67 -26.28 -30.18
C ASP A 249 -17.26 -26.93 -30.01
N GLU A 250 -16.73 -27.10 -28.79
CA GLU A 250 -15.45 -27.80 -28.55
C GLU A 250 -15.59 -29.33 -28.41
N THR A 251 -16.80 -29.88 -28.49
CA THR A 251 -17.04 -31.33 -28.32
C THR A 251 -17.49 -32.05 -29.59
N LEU A 252 -17.36 -31.44 -30.74
CA LEU A 252 -17.53 -32.04 -32.06
C LEU A 252 -16.21 -32.11 -32.84
#